data_b49a3187fc2898dbe2f43195acbf3006
#
_entry.id   b49a3187fc2898dbe2f43195acbf3006
#
_cell.length_a   1.000
_cell.length_b   1.000
_cell.length_c   1.000
_cell.angle_alpha   90.00
_cell.angle_beta   90.00
_cell.angle_gamma   90.00
#
_symmetry.space_group_name_H-M   'P 1'
#
loop_
_entity.id
_entity.type
_entity.pdbx_description
1 polymer ?
#
loop_
_entity_poly.entity_id
_entity_poly.type
_entity_poly.pdbx_seq_one_letter_code
_entity_poly.pdbx_strand_id
1 'polypeptide(L)'
;MKPLNNTKKNQRGFSLIELMIVIAIIGILIGVGVAGYKSAIKAANEAAAVKTLRSIADQQMLYFNSHQRNAFGTFEEMRKENLLDSRFDGTTPVVDGYVYTMKVVPKSTTAQPGYTINADPQVATGVSATGKNHYYVDSDTNTIHVNDSQPAAISDPPIGQ
;
A
#
# COMPACT_ATOMS: atom_id res chain seq x y z
N MET A 1 -63.90 -18.31 -40.86
CA MET A 1 -62.83 -17.33 -40.42
C MET A 1 -62.99 -17.14 -38.94
N LYS A 2 -61.93 -17.50 -38.17
CA LYS A 2 -61.92 -17.38 -36.71
C LYS A 2 -61.18 -16.08 -36.33
N PRO A 3 -61.77 -15.22 -35.52
CA PRO A 3 -61.10 -13.96 -35.19
C PRO A 3 -59.91 -14.22 -34.27
N LEU A 4 -58.73 -13.66 -34.60
CA LEU A 4 -57.51 -13.67 -33.77
C LEU A 4 -57.76 -12.75 -32.57
N ASN A 5 -57.85 -13.35 -31.40
CA ASN A 5 -58.00 -12.66 -30.13
C ASN A 5 -56.62 -12.06 -29.74
N ASN A 6 -56.42 -10.78 -30.02
CA ASN A 6 -55.19 -10.07 -29.72
C ASN A 6 -55.23 -9.61 -28.25
N THR A 7 -54.79 -10.48 -27.34
CA THR A 7 -54.62 -10.14 -25.91
C THR A 7 -53.47 -9.12 -25.77
N LYS A 8 -53.80 -7.82 -25.67
CA LYS A 8 -52.86 -6.77 -25.27
C LYS A 8 -52.32 -7.11 -23.88
N LYS A 9 -51.09 -7.60 -23.81
CA LYS A 9 -50.34 -7.69 -22.54
C LYS A 9 -50.25 -6.27 -21.94
N ASN A 10 -50.85 -6.08 -20.78
CA ASN A 10 -50.72 -4.86 -20.00
C ASN A 10 -49.23 -4.70 -19.62
N GLN A 11 -48.50 -3.89 -20.37
CA GLN A 11 -47.16 -3.43 -19.98
C GLN A 11 -47.34 -2.42 -18.84
N ARG A 12 -47.12 -2.87 -17.61
CA ARG A 12 -47.03 -1.97 -16.46
C ARG A 12 -45.68 -1.22 -16.55
N GLY A 13 -45.73 0.05 -16.83
CA GLY A 13 -44.57 0.93 -16.77
C GLY A 13 -44.18 1.22 -15.31
N PHE A 14 -42.90 1.53 -15.05
CA PHE A 14 -42.41 1.97 -13.75
C PHE A 14 -43.08 3.28 -13.35
N SER A 15 -43.48 3.40 -12.09
CA SER A 15 -44.00 4.64 -11.52
C SER A 15 -42.80 5.59 -11.22
N LEU A 16 -43.00 6.90 -11.41
CA LEU A 16 -42.01 7.92 -11.09
C LEU A 16 -41.63 7.88 -9.60
N ILE A 17 -42.58 7.58 -8.72
CA ILE A 17 -42.33 7.46 -7.28
C ILE A 17 -41.45 6.25 -6.94
N GLU A 18 -41.60 5.11 -7.64
CA GLU A 18 -40.74 3.94 -7.45
C GLU A 18 -39.28 4.27 -7.80
N LEU A 19 -39.06 5.03 -8.89
CA LEU A 19 -37.71 5.44 -9.28
C LEU A 19 -37.13 6.41 -8.24
N MET A 20 -37.94 7.38 -7.73
CA MET A 20 -37.48 8.32 -6.71
C MET A 20 -37.06 7.65 -5.40
N ILE A 21 -37.81 6.65 -4.95
CA ILE A 21 -37.45 5.88 -3.74
C ILE A 21 -36.15 5.10 -3.94
N VAL A 22 -35.97 4.48 -5.11
CA VAL A 22 -34.76 3.71 -5.43
C VAL A 22 -33.53 4.60 -5.42
N ILE A 23 -33.56 5.75 -6.09
CA ILE A 23 -32.40 6.67 -6.11
C ILE A 23 -32.12 7.26 -4.72
N ALA A 24 -33.15 7.50 -3.90
CA ALA A 24 -32.97 7.97 -2.53
C ALA A 24 -32.23 6.92 -1.66
N ILE A 25 -32.64 5.64 -1.74
CA ILE A 25 -31.98 4.54 -1.02
C ILE A 25 -30.55 4.36 -1.51
N ILE A 26 -30.30 4.35 -2.82
CA ILE A 26 -28.96 4.24 -3.40
C ILE A 26 -28.06 5.39 -2.92
N GLY A 27 -28.60 6.62 -2.89
CA GLY A 27 -27.87 7.78 -2.40
C GLY A 27 -27.39 7.64 -0.95
N ILE A 28 -28.25 7.13 -0.07
CA ILE A 28 -27.91 6.85 1.33
C ILE A 28 -26.83 5.75 1.42
N LEU A 29 -27.00 4.65 0.67
CA LEU A 29 -26.04 3.54 0.69
C LEU A 29 -24.65 3.96 0.20
N ILE A 30 -24.58 4.76 -0.86
CA ILE A 30 -23.31 5.31 -1.37
C ILE A 30 -22.67 6.21 -0.30
N GLY A 31 -23.44 7.09 0.34
CA GLY A 31 -22.94 8.00 1.36
C GLY A 31 -22.24 7.30 2.53
N VAL A 32 -22.78 6.19 3.00
CA VAL A 32 -22.20 5.38 4.09
C VAL A 32 -21.08 4.46 3.58
N GLY A 33 -21.27 3.85 2.41
CA GLY A 33 -20.38 2.83 1.85
C GLY A 33 -18.99 3.37 1.47
N VAL A 34 -18.90 4.59 0.92
CA VAL A 34 -17.64 5.17 0.44
C VAL A 34 -16.65 5.40 1.57
N ALA A 35 -17.09 5.86 2.74
CA ALA A 35 -16.21 6.11 3.88
C ALA A 35 -15.57 4.80 4.40
N GLY A 36 -16.36 3.74 4.56
CA GLY A 36 -15.87 2.42 4.98
C GLY A 36 -14.91 1.80 3.97
N TYR A 37 -15.22 1.90 2.68
CA TYR A 37 -14.36 1.39 1.61
C TYR A 37 -12.98 2.05 1.61
N LYS A 38 -12.92 3.38 1.74
CA LYS A 38 -11.64 4.11 1.82
C LYS A 38 -10.81 3.71 3.04
N SER A 39 -11.44 3.52 4.20
CA SER A 39 -10.75 3.05 5.40
C SER A 39 -10.17 1.66 5.20
N ALA A 40 -10.91 0.76 4.55
CA ALA A 40 -10.43 -0.60 4.25
C ALA A 40 -9.22 -0.58 3.29
N ILE A 41 -9.23 0.29 2.26
CA ILE A 41 -8.09 0.44 1.35
C ILE A 41 -6.85 0.96 2.08
N LYS A 42 -6.98 1.97 2.96
CA LYS A 42 -5.85 2.46 3.76
C LYS A 42 -5.24 1.35 4.60
N ALA A 43 -6.07 0.60 5.32
CA ALA A 43 -5.61 -0.52 6.14
C ALA A 43 -4.93 -1.61 5.29
N ALA A 44 -5.45 -1.90 4.10
CA ALA A 44 -4.83 -2.85 3.17
C ALA A 44 -3.46 -2.37 2.67
N ASN A 45 -3.34 -1.08 2.31
CA ASN A 45 -2.07 -0.48 1.89
C ASN A 45 -1.04 -0.49 3.03
N GLU A 46 -1.44 -0.18 4.27
CA GLU A 46 -0.58 -0.22 5.45
C GLU A 46 -0.07 -1.65 5.72
N ALA A 47 -0.95 -2.63 5.66
CA ALA A 47 -0.55 -4.03 5.81
C ALA A 47 0.38 -4.50 4.68
N ALA A 48 0.13 -4.06 3.44
CA ALA A 48 0.99 -4.32 2.29
C ALA A 48 2.37 -3.67 2.47
N ALA A 49 2.43 -2.42 2.96
CA ALA A 49 3.69 -1.70 3.22
C ALA A 49 4.56 -2.43 4.24
N VAL A 50 3.99 -2.88 5.36
CA VAL A 50 4.70 -3.67 6.38
C VAL A 50 5.23 -4.99 5.80
N LYS A 51 4.40 -5.71 5.02
CA LYS A 51 4.82 -6.94 4.35
C LYS A 51 5.94 -6.70 3.35
N THR A 52 5.85 -5.63 2.58
CA THR A 52 6.86 -5.24 1.59
C THR A 52 8.18 -4.87 2.26
N LEU A 53 8.18 -4.10 3.36
CA LEU A 53 9.38 -3.79 4.14
C LEU A 53 10.07 -5.06 4.65
N ARG A 54 9.31 -6.01 5.20
CA ARG A 54 9.87 -7.30 5.62
C ARG A 54 10.51 -8.05 4.46
N SER A 55 9.80 -8.12 3.33
CA SER A 55 10.32 -8.76 2.12
C SER A 55 11.61 -8.12 1.64
N ILE A 56 11.70 -6.77 1.62
CA ILE A 56 12.93 -6.07 1.22
C ILE A 56 14.06 -6.36 2.21
N ALA A 57 13.77 -6.35 3.52
CA ALA A 57 14.76 -6.66 4.55
C ALA A 57 15.31 -8.09 4.41
N ASP A 58 14.45 -9.08 4.14
CA ASP A 58 14.86 -10.44 3.86
C ASP A 58 15.74 -10.55 2.61
N GLN A 59 15.39 -9.85 1.54
CA GLN A 59 16.18 -9.80 0.30
C GLN A 59 17.52 -9.06 0.50
N GLN A 60 17.57 -8.06 1.36
CA GLN A 60 18.82 -7.40 1.76
C GLN A 60 19.78 -8.38 2.46
N MET A 61 19.26 -9.28 3.28
CA MET A 61 20.08 -10.33 3.93
C MET A 61 20.63 -11.31 2.89
N LEU A 62 19.87 -11.67 1.84
CA LEU A 62 20.34 -12.50 0.74
C LEU A 62 21.44 -11.78 -0.05
N TYR A 63 21.21 -10.51 -0.40
CA TYR A 63 22.22 -9.68 -1.08
C TYR A 63 23.50 -9.57 -0.27
N PHE A 64 23.41 -9.27 1.02
CA PHE A 64 24.54 -9.18 1.93
C PHE A 64 25.35 -10.49 2.00
N ASN A 65 24.69 -11.64 2.08
CA ASN A 65 25.34 -12.95 2.12
C ASN A 65 26.04 -13.29 0.78
N SER A 66 25.43 -12.96 -0.38
CA SER A 66 26.02 -13.20 -1.70
C SER A 66 27.24 -12.31 -1.94
N HIS A 67 27.30 -11.13 -1.33
CA HIS A 67 28.40 -10.17 -1.42
C HIS A 67 29.43 -10.29 -0.29
N GLN A 68 29.63 -11.50 0.23
CA GLN A 68 30.63 -11.81 1.27
C GLN A 68 30.48 -10.98 2.56
N ARG A 69 29.28 -10.53 2.84
CA ARG A 69 28.92 -9.69 3.99
C ARG A 69 29.64 -8.31 4.00
N ASN A 70 29.88 -7.76 2.83
CA ASN A 70 30.58 -6.49 2.68
C ASN A 70 29.68 -5.31 2.30
N ALA A 71 28.50 -5.57 1.71
CA ALA A 71 27.60 -4.52 1.24
C ALA A 71 26.14 -4.93 1.26
N PHE A 72 25.25 -3.99 1.49
CA PHE A 72 23.83 -4.06 1.19
C PHE A 72 23.56 -3.43 -0.17
N GLY A 73 22.49 -3.85 -0.86
CA GLY A 73 22.16 -3.38 -2.19
C GLY A 73 21.19 -2.20 -2.19
N THR A 74 21.32 -1.32 -3.17
CA THR A 74 20.28 -0.35 -3.54
C THR A 74 19.12 -1.05 -4.24
N PHE A 75 17.97 -0.39 -4.42
CA PHE A 75 16.85 -0.94 -5.19
C PHE A 75 17.27 -1.39 -6.58
N GLU A 76 18.10 -0.61 -7.27
CA GLU A 76 18.58 -0.93 -8.61
C GLU A 76 19.49 -2.18 -8.64
N GLU A 77 20.42 -2.28 -7.70
CA GLU A 77 21.33 -3.42 -7.59
C GLU A 77 20.57 -4.71 -7.26
N MET A 78 19.64 -4.66 -6.30
CA MET A 78 18.82 -5.80 -5.93
C MET A 78 17.91 -6.25 -7.09
N ARG A 79 17.39 -5.32 -7.89
CA ARG A 79 16.62 -5.66 -9.10
C ARG A 79 17.48 -6.33 -10.17
N LYS A 80 18.70 -5.87 -10.39
CA LYS A 80 19.66 -6.51 -11.34
C LYS A 80 19.94 -7.96 -10.96
N GLU A 81 19.91 -8.29 -9.68
CA GLU A 81 20.08 -9.65 -9.16
C GLU A 81 18.75 -10.43 -9.03
N ASN A 82 17.63 -9.88 -9.52
CA ASN A 82 16.30 -10.47 -9.42
C ASN A 82 15.82 -10.72 -7.96
N LEU A 83 16.35 -9.99 -7.00
CA LEU A 83 15.91 -10.02 -5.62
C LEU A 83 14.67 -9.14 -5.39
N LEU A 84 14.48 -8.12 -6.22
CA LEU A 84 13.30 -7.27 -6.23
C LEU A 84 12.66 -7.25 -7.62
N ASP A 85 11.35 -7.10 -7.66
CA ASP A 85 10.58 -7.01 -8.91
C ASP A 85 10.63 -5.59 -9.54
N SER A 86 10.03 -5.46 -10.73
CA SER A 86 10.04 -4.21 -11.51
C SER A 86 9.28 -3.05 -10.86
N ARG A 87 8.46 -3.28 -9.82
CA ARG A 87 7.75 -2.21 -9.09
C ARG A 87 8.72 -1.31 -8.31
N PHE A 88 9.93 -1.82 -8.01
CA PHE A 88 10.98 -1.08 -7.32
C PHE A 88 11.93 -0.37 -8.27
N ASP A 89 11.39 0.22 -9.36
CA ASP A 89 12.18 1.01 -10.30
C ASP A 89 12.45 2.42 -9.77
N GLY A 90 13.67 2.90 -10.03
CA GLY A 90 14.12 4.23 -9.57
C GLY A 90 14.57 4.27 -8.11
N THR A 91 14.82 5.48 -7.63
CA THR A 91 15.35 5.75 -6.28
C THR A 91 14.28 5.85 -5.20
N THR A 92 13.04 6.16 -5.60
CA THR A 92 11.88 6.32 -4.71
C THR A 92 10.65 5.62 -5.32
N PRO A 93 10.66 4.29 -5.41
CA PRO A 93 9.55 3.54 -5.99
C PRO A 93 8.27 3.72 -5.17
N VAL A 94 7.13 3.69 -5.89
CA VAL A 94 5.80 3.75 -5.29
C VAL A 94 5.12 2.39 -5.47
N VAL A 95 4.85 1.71 -4.35
CA VAL A 95 4.21 0.39 -4.36
C VAL A 95 3.06 0.40 -3.36
N ASP A 96 1.89 -0.05 -3.80
CA ASP A 96 0.68 -0.17 -2.97
C ASP A 96 0.33 1.11 -2.20
N GLY A 97 0.51 2.28 -2.84
CA GLY A 97 0.21 3.59 -2.26
C GLY A 97 1.25 4.12 -1.26
N TYR A 98 2.42 3.48 -1.17
CA TYR A 98 3.56 3.88 -0.34
C TYR A 98 4.78 4.21 -1.18
N VAL A 99 5.49 5.27 -0.80
CA VAL A 99 6.78 5.68 -1.37
C VAL A 99 7.88 5.06 -0.51
N TYR A 100 8.78 4.31 -1.15
CA TYR A 100 9.91 3.68 -0.47
C TYR A 100 11.18 4.49 -0.70
N THR A 101 11.88 4.84 0.37
CA THR A 101 13.18 5.50 0.31
C THR A 101 14.20 4.64 1.02
N MET A 102 15.29 4.30 0.33
CA MET A 102 16.37 3.50 0.87
C MET A 102 17.67 4.30 0.93
N LYS A 103 18.39 4.17 2.03
CA LYS A 103 19.77 4.64 2.17
C LYS A 103 20.66 3.45 2.49
N VAL A 104 21.73 3.30 1.73
CA VAL A 104 22.76 2.27 1.96
C VAL A 104 24.02 2.94 2.46
N VAL A 105 24.58 2.42 3.54
CA VAL A 105 25.84 2.86 4.13
C VAL A 105 26.91 1.83 3.74
N PRO A 106 27.90 2.19 2.92
CA PRO A 106 28.96 1.27 2.55
C PRO A 106 29.88 0.96 3.73
N LYS A 107 30.48 -0.22 3.71
CA LYS A 107 31.49 -0.60 4.68
C LYS A 107 32.70 0.36 4.59
N SER A 108 33.18 0.79 5.73
CA SER A 108 34.41 1.60 5.85
C SER A 108 35.34 1.04 6.92
N THR A 109 36.49 1.66 7.12
CA THR A 109 37.43 1.28 8.18
C THR A 109 36.86 1.50 9.59
N THR A 110 35.86 2.39 9.72
CA THR A 110 35.26 2.81 11.00
C THR A 110 33.79 2.45 11.14
N ALA A 111 33.11 1.99 10.07
CA ALA A 111 31.69 1.68 10.08
C ALA A 111 31.40 0.33 9.37
N GLN A 112 30.54 -0.46 9.98
CA GLN A 112 29.96 -1.62 9.32
C GLN A 112 29.00 -1.19 8.22
N PRO A 113 28.81 -2.00 7.15
CA PRO A 113 27.80 -1.72 6.16
C PRO A 113 26.39 -1.78 6.78
N GLY A 114 25.53 -0.91 6.32
CA GLY A 114 24.17 -0.84 6.83
C GLY A 114 23.18 -0.34 5.78
N TYR A 115 21.88 -0.46 6.08
CA TYR A 115 20.82 0.16 5.30
C TYR A 115 19.73 0.70 6.21
N THR A 116 18.98 1.65 5.71
CA THR A 116 17.71 2.10 6.28
C THR A 116 16.67 2.20 5.17
N ILE A 117 15.43 1.86 5.47
CA ILE A 117 14.32 1.98 4.54
C ILE A 117 13.16 2.67 5.25
N ASN A 118 12.64 3.72 4.63
CA ASN A 118 11.37 4.34 5.00
C ASN A 118 10.29 3.92 3.98
N ALA A 119 9.08 3.70 4.48
CA ALA A 119 7.88 3.57 3.67
C ALA A 119 6.88 4.61 4.16
N ASP A 120 6.65 5.63 3.33
CA ASP A 120 5.79 6.75 3.63
C ASP A 120 4.52 6.70 2.76
N PRO A 121 3.32 7.05 3.28
CA PRO A 121 2.13 7.13 2.44
C PRO A 121 2.34 8.11 1.29
N GLN A 122 2.01 7.73 0.06
CA GLN A 122 2.08 8.63 -1.10
C GLN A 122 1.22 9.87 -0.88
N VAL A 123 0.07 9.70 -0.23
CA VAL A 123 -0.81 10.78 0.22
C VAL A 123 -1.16 10.49 1.68
N ALA A 124 -0.60 11.27 2.62
CA ALA A 124 -0.78 11.04 4.06
C ALA A 124 -2.13 11.54 4.58
N THR A 125 -2.73 12.59 3.97
CA THR A 125 -3.92 13.26 4.51
C THR A 125 -5.03 13.43 3.46
N GLY A 126 -6.23 13.72 3.94
CA GLY A 126 -7.38 14.01 3.09
C GLY A 126 -8.15 12.77 2.63
N VAL A 127 -9.12 13.01 1.73
CA VAL A 127 -10.04 11.96 1.22
C VAL A 127 -9.38 10.96 0.28
N SER A 128 -8.22 11.31 -0.29
CA SER A 128 -7.42 10.45 -1.17
C SER A 128 -6.20 9.85 -0.47
N ALA A 129 -6.10 9.97 0.87
CA ALA A 129 -5.00 9.41 1.63
C ALA A 129 -4.83 7.91 1.37
N THR A 130 -3.61 7.48 1.08
CA THR A 130 -3.25 6.09 0.77
C THR A 130 -2.93 5.27 2.01
N GLY A 131 -2.56 5.93 3.10
CA GLY A 131 -2.30 5.40 4.43
C GLY A 131 -2.23 6.54 5.43
N LYS A 132 -2.06 6.22 6.72
CA LYS A 132 -1.79 7.17 7.81
C LYS A 132 -0.39 6.97 8.35
N ASN A 133 -0.01 5.71 8.57
CA ASN A 133 1.21 5.35 9.28
C ASN A 133 2.42 5.39 8.35
N HIS A 134 3.53 5.90 8.88
CA HIS A 134 4.85 5.86 8.27
C HIS A 134 5.65 4.72 8.91
N TYR A 135 6.49 4.05 8.15
CA TYR A 135 7.25 2.91 8.62
C TYR A 135 8.74 3.07 8.34
N TYR A 136 9.55 2.50 9.23
CA TYR A 136 11.01 2.50 9.15
C TYR A 136 11.56 1.12 9.52
N VAL A 137 12.59 0.68 8.82
CA VAL A 137 13.39 -0.50 9.18
C VAL A 137 14.85 -0.24 8.87
N ASP A 138 15.75 -0.81 9.66
CA ASP A 138 17.20 -0.74 9.46
C ASP A 138 17.88 -2.12 9.54
N SER A 139 19.16 -2.14 9.16
CA SER A 139 20.00 -3.34 9.20
C SER A 139 20.38 -3.79 10.61
N ASP A 140 20.33 -2.90 11.60
CA ASP A 140 20.86 -3.16 12.93
C ASP A 140 19.87 -3.92 13.80
N THR A 141 18.60 -3.48 13.77
CA THR A 141 17.54 -4.08 14.58
C THR A 141 16.66 -5.04 13.78
N ASN A 142 16.55 -4.82 12.47
CA ASN A 142 15.60 -5.49 11.58
C ASN A 142 14.16 -5.43 12.10
N THR A 143 13.87 -4.41 12.91
CA THR A 143 12.56 -4.16 13.52
C THR A 143 11.87 -3.05 12.78
N ILE A 144 10.58 -3.22 12.49
CA ILE A 144 9.80 -2.17 11.83
C ILE A 144 9.24 -1.23 12.90
N HIS A 145 9.61 0.03 12.81
CA HIS A 145 9.11 1.13 13.64
C HIS A 145 7.98 1.86 12.92
N VAL A 146 7.07 2.47 13.67
CA VAL A 146 5.88 3.15 13.13
C VAL A 146 5.70 4.51 13.75
N ASN A 147 5.30 5.51 12.92
CA ASN A 147 4.89 6.84 13.33
C ASN A 147 3.63 7.24 12.53
N ASP A 148 2.66 7.90 13.16
CA ASP A 148 1.37 8.23 12.53
C ASP A 148 1.26 9.68 12.01
N SER A 149 2.33 10.46 12.12
CA SER A 149 2.30 11.91 11.83
C SER A 149 3.48 12.41 11.01
N GLN A 150 4.61 11.68 11.00
CA GLN A 150 5.82 12.06 10.29
C GLN A 150 6.60 10.81 9.87
N PRO A 151 7.60 10.91 8.95
CA PRO A 151 8.45 9.78 8.60
C PRO A 151 9.03 9.11 9.83
N ALA A 152 8.86 7.79 9.92
CA ALA A 152 9.28 7.02 11.07
C ALA A 152 10.81 6.92 11.17
N ALA A 153 11.31 6.78 12.39
CA ALA A 153 12.72 6.66 12.73
C ALA A 153 12.94 5.52 13.75
N ILE A 154 14.20 5.17 14.00
CA ILE A 154 14.57 4.13 14.98
C ILE A 154 14.10 4.44 16.41
N SER A 155 13.89 5.72 16.73
CA SER A 155 13.39 6.15 18.04
C SER A 155 11.89 5.97 18.25
N ASP A 156 11.14 5.70 17.18
CA ASP A 156 9.70 5.48 17.24
C ASP A 156 9.37 4.07 17.76
N PRO A 157 8.15 3.82 18.26
CA PRO A 157 7.76 2.51 18.76
C PRO A 157 7.77 1.45 17.65
N PRO A 158 8.15 0.20 17.96
CA PRO A 158 8.03 -0.90 17.04
C PRO A 158 6.55 -1.29 16.81
N ILE A 159 6.26 -1.83 15.64
CA ILE A 159 4.90 -2.32 15.34
C ILE A 159 4.54 -3.51 16.24
N GLY A 160 3.29 -3.49 16.75
CA GLY A 160 2.74 -4.58 17.56
C GLY A 160 2.97 -4.47 19.07
N GLN A 161 3.40 -3.32 19.54
CA GLN A 161 3.40 -2.95 20.97
C GLN A 161 2.29 -1.96 21.28
#